data_7b4d8dddad384556b422a32b90bd5909
#
_entry.id   7b4d8dddad384556b422a32b90bd5909
#
_cell.length_a   1.000
_cell.length_b   1.000
_cell.length_c   1.000
_cell.angle_alpha   90.00
_cell.angle_beta   90.00
_cell.angle_gamma   90.00
#
_symmetry.space_group_name_H-M   'P 1'
#
loop_
_entity.id
_entity.type
_entity.pdbx_description
1 polymer ?
#
loop_
_entity_poly.entity_id
_entity_poly.type
_entity_poly.pdbx_seq_one_letter_code
_entity_poly.pdbx_strand_id
1 'polypeptide(L)'
;MISIVTPVLNGKKFILKNIESIQKLNIPYEHIVIDGGSVDGTVEYIRKNYPDVIVVLQKNQRGMYAAIHEGFELAKYDYISWINCDDQIIAKNFQESVIYANKNKYDLLYGDGDVLYLKSNRYNNCKSNPLGRFFLKKGILPFNQPSSIFSKSCYYRNVLDYEKFKIAGDLDMFMRMAFDENCKIYYFRKPLSVFVKHGNSLGDHNEKQAIYETSILLGIKRTLFDKYLFRLTRYL
;
A
#
# COMPACT_ATOMS: atom_id res chain seq x y z
N MET A 1 14.25 -2.40 -10.15
CA MET A 1 13.09 -2.12 -11.04
C MET A 1 11.83 -2.41 -10.28
N ILE A 2 10.77 -1.59 -10.46
CA ILE A 2 9.49 -1.76 -9.74
C ILE A 2 8.32 -1.24 -10.57
N SER A 3 7.16 -1.91 -10.50
CA SER A 3 5.88 -1.41 -11.00
C SER A 3 5.06 -0.85 -9.85
N ILE A 4 4.62 0.40 -9.96
CA ILE A 4 3.81 1.08 -8.94
C ILE A 4 2.42 1.26 -9.50
N VAL A 5 1.43 0.77 -8.77
CA VAL A 5 0.01 0.90 -9.13
C VAL A 5 -0.64 1.97 -8.25
N THR A 6 -1.41 2.87 -8.87
CA THR A 6 -2.22 3.86 -8.16
C THR A 6 -3.68 3.69 -8.55
N PRO A 7 -4.53 3.14 -7.67
CA PRO A 7 -5.97 3.19 -7.88
C PRO A 7 -6.48 4.60 -7.65
N VAL A 8 -7.36 5.08 -8.52
CA VAL A 8 -7.95 6.43 -8.39
C VAL A 8 -9.43 6.43 -8.75
N LEU A 9 -10.21 7.21 -8.01
CA LEU A 9 -11.58 7.60 -8.33
C LEU A 9 -11.81 9.03 -7.83
N ASN A 10 -12.05 9.97 -8.76
CA ASN A 10 -12.22 11.40 -8.47
C ASN A 10 -11.08 11.97 -7.61
N GLY A 11 -9.83 11.68 -8.02
CA GLY A 11 -8.63 12.00 -7.25
C GLY A 11 -7.84 13.20 -7.74
N LYS A 12 -8.40 14.04 -8.64
CA LYS A 12 -7.69 15.18 -9.26
C LYS A 12 -6.99 16.10 -8.25
N LYS A 13 -7.58 16.26 -7.07
CA LYS A 13 -7.03 17.11 -6.01
C LYS A 13 -5.73 16.57 -5.41
N PHE A 14 -5.54 15.25 -5.43
CA PHE A 14 -4.45 14.57 -4.71
C PHE A 14 -3.39 13.98 -5.65
N ILE A 15 -3.81 13.48 -6.82
CA ILE A 15 -2.98 12.68 -7.73
C ILE A 15 -1.68 13.35 -8.16
N LEU A 16 -1.64 14.69 -8.23
CA LEU A 16 -0.44 15.45 -8.57
C LEU A 16 0.73 15.11 -7.65
N LYS A 17 0.54 15.22 -6.35
CA LYS A 17 1.61 14.96 -5.35
C LYS A 17 2.03 13.50 -5.33
N ASN A 18 1.10 12.58 -5.59
CA ASN A 18 1.40 11.17 -5.75
C ASN A 18 2.36 10.96 -6.93
N ILE A 19 1.99 11.41 -8.14
CA ILE A 19 2.80 11.27 -9.36
C ILE A 19 4.17 11.92 -9.19
N GLU A 20 4.23 13.18 -8.72
CA GLU A 20 5.48 13.91 -8.50
C GLU A 20 6.42 13.21 -7.51
N SER A 21 5.86 12.52 -6.50
CA SER A 21 6.68 11.76 -5.56
C SER A 21 7.32 10.54 -6.22
N ILE A 22 6.60 9.87 -7.13
CA ILE A 22 7.05 8.69 -7.86
C ILE A 22 8.06 9.07 -8.95
N GLN A 23 7.84 10.19 -9.65
CA GLN A 23 8.76 10.70 -10.68
C GLN A 23 10.17 11.05 -10.15
N LYS A 24 10.33 11.22 -8.83
CA LYS A 24 11.64 11.43 -8.19
C LYS A 24 12.48 10.16 -8.05
N LEU A 25 11.96 9.00 -8.45
CA LEU A 25 12.72 7.75 -8.45
C LEU A 25 13.83 7.81 -9.51
N ASN A 26 15.04 7.42 -9.10
CA ASN A 26 16.19 7.30 -9.98
C ASN A 26 16.59 5.82 -10.19
N ILE A 27 15.60 4.98 -10.39
CA ILE A 27 15.70 3.56 -10.76
C ILE A 27 14.68 3.27 -11.86
N PRO A 28 14.84 2.24 -12.68
CA PRO A 28 13.80 1.86 -13.64
C PRO A 28 12.48 1.52 -12.91
N TYR A 29 11.42 2.20 -13.30
CA TYR A 29 10.07 1.98 -12.79
C TYR A 29 9.03 2.14 -13.90
N GLU A 30 7.82 1.72 -13.63
CA GLU A 30 6.62 2.13 -14.35
C GLU A 30 5.55 2.57 -13.34
N HIS A 31 4.74 3.53 -13.73
CA HIS A 31 3.62 3.99 -12.94
C HIS A 31 2.32 3.71 -13.70
N ILE A 32 1.48 2.87 -13.12
CA ILE A 32 0.20 2.43 -13.69
C ILE A 32 -0.92 3.00 -12.82
N VAL A 33 -1.71 3.90 -13.39
CA VAL A 33 -2.90 4.47 -12.74
C VAL A 33 -4.12 3.74 -13.26
N ILE A 34 -4.88 3.12 -12.35
CA ILE A 34 -6.15 2.46 -12.67
C ILE A 34 -7.29 3.35 -12.19
N ASP A 35 -8.01 3.92 -13.16
CA ASP A 35 -9.11 4.84 -12.90
C ASP A 35 -10.45 4.12 -12.80
N GLY A 36 -11.15 4.28 -11.68
CA GLY A 36 -12.44 3.69 -11.37
C GLY A 36 -13.66 4.35 -12.03
N GLY A 37 -13.44 5.22 -13.01
CA GLY A 37 -14.49 5.98 -13.69
C GLY A 37 -14.63 7.42 -13.15
N SER A 38 -13.52 8.13 -12.99
CA SER A 38 -13.50 9.52 -12.53
C SER A 38 -14.24 10.46 -13.49
N VAL A 39 -14.99 11.39 -12.91
CA VAL A 39 -15.76 12.42 -13.63
C VAL A 39 -15.29 13.85 -13.29
N ASP A 40 -14.26 13.97 -12.46
CA ASP A 40 -13.70 15.26 -12.01
C ASP A 40 -12.57 15.82 -12.89
N GLY A 41 -12.28 15.14 -14.02
CA GLY A 41 -11.20 15.48 -14.92
C GLY A 41 -9.83 14.93 -14.49
N THR A 42 -9.79 13.90 -13.62
CA THR A 42 -8.55 13.22 -13.19
C THR A 42 -7.79 12.65 -14.39
N VAL A 43 -8.47 11.88 -15.24
CA VAL A 43 -7.83 11.16 -16.36
C VAL A 43 -7.27 12.14 -17.39
N GLU A 44 -8.04 13.14 -17.78
CA GLU A 44 -7.63 14.20 -18.72
C GLU A 44 -6.43 14.96 -18.19
N TYR A 45 -6.44 15.27 -16.90
CA TYR A 45 -5.33 15.96 -16.23
C TYR A 45 -4.04 15.14 -16.28
N ILE A 46 -4.09 13.84 -15.96
CA ILE A 46 -2.92 12.96 -15.99
C ILE A 46 -2.38 12.84 -17.41
N ARG A 47 -3.24 12.50 -18.38
CA ARG A 47 -2.83 12.28 -19.78
C ARG A 47 -2.20 13.53 -20.40
N LYS A 48 -2.70 14.73 -20.03
CA LYS A 48 -2.18 16.00 -20.54
C LYS A 48 -0.80 16.36 -19.95
N ASN A 49 -0.59 16.12 -18.64
CA ASN A 49 0.56 16.66 -17.93
C ASN A 49 1.64 15.60 -17.65
N TYR A 50 1.28 14.29 -17.70
CA TYR A 50 2.16 13.18 -17.34
C TYR A 50 2.08 12.04 -18.37
N PRO A 51 2.59 12.25 -19.60
CA PRO A 51 2.43 11.29 -20.71
C PRO A 51 3.10 9.93 -20.44
N ASP A 52 4.09 9.89 -19.56
CA ASP A 52 4.80 8.65 -19.18
C ASP A 52 4.02 7.78 -18.17
N VAL A 53 2.93 8.31 -17.60
CA VAL A 53 2.05 7.56 -16.70
C VAL A 53 1.06 6.73 -17.51
N ILE A 54 1.03 5.43 -17.27
CA ILE A 54 0.10 4.51 -17.92
C ILE A 54 -1.27 4.67 -17.27
N VAL A 55 -2.26 5.21 -17.98
CA VAL A 55 -3.63 5.38 -17.46
C VAL A 55 -4.57 4.38 -18.11
N VAL A 56 -5.13 3.51 -17.28
CA VAL A 56 -6.10 2.48 -17.66
C VAL A 56 -7.43 2.70 -16.96
N LEU A 57 -8.53 2.61 -17.71
CA LEU A 57 -9.87 2.63 -17.13
C LEU A 57 -10.21 1.26 -16.57
N GLN A 58 -10.61 1.21 -15.31
CA GLN A 58 -10.99 -0.05 -14.65
C GLN A 58 -12.16 -0.71 -15.34
N LYS A 59 -12.02 -1.99 -15.62
CA LYS A 59 -13.12 -2.81 -16.14
C LYS A 59 -14.15 -3.06 -15.03
N ASN A 60 -15.43 -2.76 -15.33
CA ASN A 60 -16.58 -3.09 -14.47
C ASN A 60 -16.63 -2.39 -13.08
N GLN A 61 -15.81 -1.39 -12.80
CA GLN A 61 -15.86 -0.55 -11.58
C GLN A 61 -16.04 -1.36 -10.26
N ARG A 62 -15.26 -2.42 -10.08
CA ARG A 62 -15.38 -3.37 -8.95
C ARG A 62 -14.73 -2.90 -7.64
N GLY A 63 -14.32 -1.63 -7.58
CA GLY A 63 -13.72 -1.01 -6.39
C GLY A 63 -12.19 -1.03 -6.37
N MET A 64 -11.62 -0.49 -5.28
CA MET A 64 -10.20 -0.18 -5.14
C MET A 64 -9.30 -1.42 -5.26
N TYR A 65 -9.60 -2.50 -4.53
CA TYR A 65 -8.74 -3.71 -4.58
C TYR A 65 -8.79 -4.43 -5.92
N ALA A 66 -9.92 -4.38 -6.63
CA ALA A 66 -10.00 -4.88 -8.00
C ALA A 66 -9.16 -4.03 -8.96
N ALA A 67 -9.14 -2.70 -8.78
CA ALA A 67 -8.27 -1.81 -9.55
C ALA A 67 -6.78 -2.10 -9.28
N ILE A 68 -6.41 -2.33 -8.02
CA ILE A 68 -5.04 -2.70 -7.65
C ILE A 68 -4.65 -4.04 -8.32
N HIS A 69 -5.51 -5.06 -8.23
CA HIS A 69 -5.26 -6.35 -8.86
C HIS A 69 -5.08 -6.21 -10.37
N GLU A 70 -5.98 -5.48 -11.05
CA GLU A 70 -5.89 -5.20 -12.49
C GLU A 70 -4.57 -4.51 -12.86
N GLY A 71 -4.11 -3.55 -12.03
CA GLY A 71 -2.82 -2.91 -12.22
C GLY A 71 -1.63 -3.86 -12.04
N PHE A 72 -1.71 -4.79 -11.10
CA PHE A 72 -0.66 -5.81 -10.91
C PHE A 72 -0.60 -6.84 -12.02
N GLU A 73 -1.73 -7.16 -12.66
CA GLU A 73 -1.75 -7.99 -13.87
C GLU A 73 -1.01 -7.31 -15.04
N LEU A 74 -1.10 -6.00 -15.14
CA LEU A 74 -0.40 -5.20 -16.18
C LEU A 74 1.08 -4.95 -15.85
N ALA A 75 1.48 -5.12 -14.60
CA ALA A 75 2.84 -4.82 -14.13
C ALA A 75 3.89 -5.69 -14.81
N LYS A 76 4.96 -5.07 -15.34
CA LYS A 76 6.04 -5.78 -16.05
C LYS A 76 7.23 -6.17 -15.18
N TYR A 77 7.42 -5.48 -14.04
CA TYR A 77 8.57 -5.74 -13.17
C TYR A 77 8.26 -6.77 -12.08
N ASP A 78 9.30 -7.46 -11.59
CA ASP A 78 9.19 -8.51 -10.57
C ASP A 78 8.82 -7.99 -9.18
N TYR A 79 9.12 -6.72 -8.89
CA TYR A 79 8.68 -6.04 -7.67
C TYR A 79 7.51 -5.11 -7.97
N ILE A 80 6.53 -5.14 -7.10
CA ILE A 80 5.31 -4.35 -7.18
C ILE A 80 5.02 -3.66 -5.85
N SER A 81 4.29 -2.56 -5.94
CA SER A 81 3.70 -1.84 -4.82
C SER A 81 2.46 -1.11 -5.28
N TRP A 82 1.53 -0.78 -4.39
CA TRP A 82 0.52 0.22 -4.70
C TRP A 82 0.58 1.39 -3.73
N ILE A 83 0.34 2.56 -4.27
CA ILE A 83 0.30 3.82 -3.54
C ILE A 83 -1.03 4.48 -3.90
N ASN A 84 -1.90 4.67 -2.92
CA ASN A 84 -3.19 5.32 -3.17
C ASN A 84 -2.97 6.75 -3.69
N CYS A 85 -3.92 7.28 -4.45
CA CYS A 85 -3.76 8.57 -5.13
C CYS A 85 -3.53 9.77 -4.20
N ASP A 86 -3.90 9.65 -2.92
CA ASP A 86 -3.70 10.63 -1.86
C ASP A 86 -2.38 10.48 -1.09
N ASP A 87 -1.70 9.33 -1.23
CA ASP A 87 -0.43 9.03 -0.58
C ASP A 87 0.78 9.37 -1.45
N GLN A 88 1.96 9.45 -0.83
CA GLN A 88 3.23 9.79 -1.50
C GLN A 88 4.33 8.82 -1.06
N ILE A 89 5.34 8.62 -1.92
CA ILE A 89 6.56 7.91 -1.53
C ILE A 89 7.66 8.89 -1.11
N ILE A 90 8.57 8.43 -0.25
CA ILE A 90 9.83 9.11 0.05
C ILE A 90 10.88 8.53 -0.91
N ALA A 91 10.97 9.08 -2.11
CA ALA A 91 11.63 8.48 -3.27
C ALA A 91 13.04 7.93 -2.97
N LYS A 92 13.88 8.67 -2.24
CA LYS A 92 15.24 8.23 -1.88
C LYS A 92 15.21 6.91 -1.10
N ASN A 93 14.44 6.83 -0.04
CA ASN A 93 14.39 5.65 0.82
C ASN A 93 13.65 4.50 0.13
N PHE A 94 12.60 4.83 -0.63
CA PHE A 94 11.80 3.86 -1.37
C PHE A 94 12.66 3.14 -2.42
N GLN A 95 13.43 3.87 -3.25
CA GLN A 95 14.34 3.24 -4.23
C GLN A 95 15.44 2.40 -3.58
N GLU A 96 16.01 2.86 -2.45
CA GLU A 96 16.98 2.07 -1.69
C GLU A 96 16.38 0.75 -1.22
N SER A 97 15.11 0.77 -0.75
CA SER A 97 14.39 -0.43 -0.31
C SER A 97 14.13 -1.40 -1.46
N VAL A 98 13.78 -0.90 -2.66
CA VAL A 98 13.60 -1.72 -3.88
C VAL A 98 14.91 -2.41 -4.26
N ILE A 99 16.02 -1.65 -4.29
CA ILE A 99 17.37 -2.21 -4.59
C ILE A 99 17.74 -3.28 -3.57
N TYR A 100 17.50 -3.00 -2.28
CA TYR A 100 17.81 -3.91 -1.19
C TYR A 100 16.99 -5.19 -1.24
N ALA A 101 15.70 -5.09 -1.50
CA ALA A 101 14.81 -6.24 -1.64
C ALA A 101 15.23 -7.14 -2.81
N ASN A 102 15.54 -6.53 -3.97
CA ASN A 102 15.96 -7.27 -5.15
C ASN A 102 17.30 -7.98 -4.95
N LYS A 103 18.28 -7.30 -4.34
CA LYS A 103 19.60 -7.87 -4.04
C LYS A 103 19.52 -9.08 -3.10
N ASN A 104 18.69 -9.01 -2.08
CA ASN A 104 18.59 -10.03 -1.01
C ASN A 104 17.45 -11.02 -1.24
N LYS A 105 16.67 -10.86 -2.33
CA LYS A 105 15.53 -11.71 -2.67
C LYS A 105 14.49 -11.78 -1.56
N TYR A 106 14.14 -10.62 -0.98
CA TYR A 106 13.01 -10.52 -0.06
C TYR A 106 11.70 -10.49 -0.83
N ASP A 107 10.70 -11.22 -0.34
CA ASP A 107 9.38 -11.31 -0.96
C ASP A 107 8.43 -10.20 -0.49
N LEU A 108 8.54 -9.80 0.77
CA LEU A 108 7.87 -8.64 1.34
C LEU A 108 8.89 -7.81 2.11
N LEU A 109 9.12 -6.58 1.68
CA LEU A 109 9.87 -5.60 2.44
C LEU A 109 8.92 -4.48 2.84
N TYR A 110 8.91 -4.12 4.11
CA TYR A 110 8.17 -2.96 4.62
C TYR A 110 9.09 -2.03 5.40
N GLY A 111 8.76 -0.75 5.40
CA GLY A 111 9.51 0.27 6.14
C GLY A 111 8.62 1.08 7.06
N ASP A 112 9.21 2.09 7.70
CA ASP A 112 8.48 3.11 8.42
C ASP A 112 7.59 3.90 7.46
N GLY A 113 6.58 4.58 7.99
CA GLY A 113 5.72 5.46 7.22
C GLY A 113 5.41 6.72 8.00
N ASP A 114 5.51 7.85 7.33
CA ASP A 114 5.11 9.12 7.93
C ASP A 114 3.61 9.35 7.73
N VAL A 115 3.02 10.19 8.57
CA VAL A 115 1.60 10.55 8.47
C VAL A 115 1.47 12.07 8.43
N LEU A 116 0.85 12.56 7.36
CA LEU A 116 0.48 13.98 7.19
C LEU A 116 -1.01 14.18 7.45
N TYR A 117 -1.35 14.92 8.47
CA TYR A 117 -2.73 15.33 8.78
C TYR A 117 -3.03 16.66 8.09
N LEU A 118 -3.73 16.65 6.95
CA LEU A 118 -3.98 17.86 6.15
C LEU A 118 -4.77 18.95 6.89
N LYS A 119 -5.76 18.55 7.70
CA LYS A 119 -6.59 19.53 8.46
C LYS A 119 -5.80 20.33 9.49
N SER A 120 -4.82 19.72 10.14
CA SER A 120 -4.00 20.35 11.19
C SER A 120 -2.60 20.70 10.71
N ASN A 121 -2.25 20.40 9.47
CA ASN A 121 -0.90 20.51 8.91
C ASN A 121 0.18 19.85 9.80
N ARG A 122 -0.20 18.78 10.52
CA ARG A 122 0.66 18.06 11.43
C ARG A 122 1.34 16.91 10.70
N TYR A 123 2.64 16.79 10.89
CA TYR A 123 3.47 15.72 10.35
C TYR A 123 4.01 14.83 11.47
N ASN A 124 3.78 13.53 11.40
CA ASN A 124 4.24 12.57 12.38
C ASN A 124 5.10 11.48 11.72
N ASN A 125 6.29 11.26 12.29
CA ASN A 125 7.08 10.09 11.94
C ASN A 125 6.49 8.86 12.65
N CYS A 126 6.13 7.84 11.91
CA CYS A 126 5.53 6.62 12.43
C CYS A 126 6.44 5.43 12.15
N LYS A 127 7.05 4.89 13.21
CA LYS A 127 7.82 3.66 13.10
C LYS A 127 6.92 2.45 12.94
N SER A 128 7.34 1.54 12.07
CA SER A 128 6.74 0.23 11.91
C SER A 128 7.23 -0.75 12.98
N ASN A 129 6.52 -1.85 13.17
CA ASN A 129 6.94 -2.82 14.17
C ASN A 129 7.91 -3.86 13.57
N PRO A 130 9.10 -4.07 14.17
CA PRO A 130 10.10 -5.01 13.66
C PRO A 130 9.65 -6.49 13.69
N LEU A 131 8.68 -6.83 14.52
CA LEU A 131 8.10 -8.18 14.61
C LEU A 131 6.95 -8.38 13.59
N GLY A 132 7.15 -7.91 12.34
CA GLY A 132 6.13 -7.84 11.32
C GLY A 132 5.39 -9.15 11.08
N ARG A 133 6.11 -10.25 10.82
CA ARG A 133 5.51 -11.57 10.61
C ARG A 133 4.63 -12.01 11.79
N PHE A 134 5.09 -11.80 13.02
CA PHE A 134 4.34 -12.16 14.22
C PHE A 134 3.01 -11.39 14.31
N PHE A 135 3.05 -10.05 14.15
CA PHE A 135 1.85 -9.22 14.26
C PHE A 135 0.89 -9.42 13.09
N LEU A 136 1.39 -9.63 11.87
CA LEU A 136 0.56 -10.01 10.73
C LEU A 136 -0.21 -11.31 11.02
N LYS A 137 0.45 -12.35 11.54
CA LYS A 137 -0.21 -13.61 11.95
C LYS A 137 -1.28 -13.40 13.03
N LYS A 138 -1.20 -12.30 13.78
CA LYS A 138 -2.21 -11.87 14.77
C LYS A 138 -3.27 -10.92 14.18
N GLY A 139 -3.27 -10.72 12.87
CA GLY A 139 -4.18 -9.78 12.19
C GLY A 139 -3.94 -8.32 12.57
N ILE A 140 -2.71 -7.95 12.92
CA ILE A 140 -2.31 -6.58 13.21
C ILE A 140 -1.36 -6.12 12.12
N LEU A 141 -1.72 -5.06 11.39
CA LEU A 141 -0.86 -4.48 10.38
C LEU A 141 0.30 -3.72 11.06
N PRO A 142 1.56 -4.16 10.91
CA PRO A 142 2.70 -3.61 11.64
C PRO A 142 3.29 -2.35 11.00
N PHE A 143 2.82 -1.95 9.82
CA PHE A 143 3.30 -0.83 9.01
C PHE A 143 2.13 -0.10 8.33
N ASN A 144 2.37 1.10 7.81
CA ASN A 144 1.43 1.76 6.90
C ASN A 144 1.51 1.11 5.52
N GLN A 145 0.39 0.75 4.92
CA GLN A 145 0.32 0.01 3.65
C GLN A 145 1.22 0.60 2.54
N PRO A 146 1.25 1.92 2.26
CA PRO A 146 2.09 2.47 1.19
C PRO A 146 3.61 2.36 1.48
N SER A 147 4.01 1.94 2.68
CA SER A 147 5.40 1.65 3.03
C SER A 147 5.79 0.19 2.79
N SER A 148 5.20 -0.47 1.81
CA SER A 148 5.49 -1.87 1.48
C SER A 148 5.78 -2.08 0.00
N ILE A 149 6.72 -2.98 -0.29
CA ILE A 149 7.01 -3.50 -1.62
C ILE A 149 7.08 -5.02 -1.54
N PHE A 150 6.66 -5.72 -2.58
CA PHE A 150 6.68 -7.18 -2.57
C PHE A 150 6.93 -7.75 -3.97
N SER A 151 7.38 -9.01 -4.01
CA SER A 151 7.60 -9.71 -5.27
C SER A 151 6.26 -10.12 -5.91
N LYS A 152 6.16 -10.07 -7.23
CA LYS A 152 5.00 -10.58 -7.98
C LYS A 152 4.73 -12.04 -7.68
N SER A 153 5.79 -12.85 -7.54
CA SER A 153 5.65 -14.27 -7.21
C SER A 153 4.99 -14.49 -5.84
N CYS A 154 5.35 -13.68 -4.83
CA CYS A 154 4.69 -13.71 -3.53
C CYS A 154 3.24 -13.24 -3.62
N TYR A 155 2.96 -12.18 -4.38
CA TYR A 155 1.61 -11.70 -4.62
C TYR A 155 0.72 -12.78 -5.23
N TYR A 156 1.16 -13.46 -6.29
CA TYR A 156 0.34 -14.48 -6.95
C TYR A 156 0.08 -15.73 -6.10
N ARG A 157 0.88 -15.99 -5.09
CA ARG A 157 0.55 -17.00 -4.07
C ARG A 157 -0.46 -16.49 -3.03
N ASN A 158 -0.66 -15.15 -2.94
CA ASN A 158 -1.43 -14.47 -1.90
C ASN A 158 -2.33 -13.37 -2.46
N VAL A 159 -2.96 -13.59 -3.61
CA VAL A 159 -3.73 -12.59 -4.37
C VAL A 159 -4.77 -11.89 -3.50
N LEU A 160 -4.93 -10.56 -3.67
CA LEU A 160 -6.00 -9.77 -3.05
C LEU A 160 -7.38 -10.39 -3.29
N ASP A 161 -8.11 -10.68 -2.23
CA ASP A 161 -9.50 -11.17 -2.33
C ASP A 161 -10.47 -9.97 -2.40
N TYR A 162 -10.51 -9.32 -3.57
CA TYR A 162 -11.32 -8.13 -3.82
C TYR A 162 -12.82 -8.42 -3.94
N GLU A 163 -13.21 -9.68 -4.09
CA GLU A 163 -14.63 -10.07 -4.06
C GLU A 163 -15.15 -10.04 -2.62
N LYS A 164 -14.35 -10.51 -1.68
CA LYS A 164 -14.71 -10.65 -0.27
C LYS A 164 -14.47 -9.38 0.56
N PHE A 165 -13.35 -8.69 0.33
CA PHE A 165 -12.93 -7.55 1.13
C PHE A 165 -12.96 -6.25 0.33
N LYS A 166 -13.51 -5.20 0.93
CA LYS A 166 -13.55 -3.85 0.35
C LYS A 166 -12.64 -2.86 1.09
N ILE A 167 -12.37 -3.13 2.38
CA ILE A 167 -11.56 -2.24 3.26
C ILE A 167 -10.36 -2.95 3.88
N ALA A 168 -10.48 -4.24 4.25
CA ALA A 168 -9.44 -4.99 4.97
C ALA A 168 -8.68 -6.00 4.08
N GLY A 169 -8.76 -5.85 2.75
CA GLY A 169 -8.12 -6.78 1.81
C GLY A 169 -6.59 -6.74 1.85
N ASP A 170 -6.00 -5.60 2.16
CA ASP A 170 -4.56 -5.45 2.41
C ASP A 170 -4.12 -6.27 3.63
N LEU A 171 -4.84 -6.16 4.74
CA LEU A 171 -4.56 -6.94 5.95
C LEU A 171 -4.67 -8.45 5.67
N ASP A 172 -5.74 -8.89 4.97
CA ASP A 172 -5.91 -10.30 4.57
C ASP A 172 -4.72 -10.80 3.75
N MET A 173 -4.35 -10.07 2.70
CA MET A 173 -3.23 -10.42 1.83
C MET A 173 -1.91 -10.51 2.62
N PHE A 174 -1.59 -9.50 3.43
CA PHE A 174 -0.36 -9.50 4.22
C PHE A 174 -0.35 -10.58 5.31
N MET A 175 -1.51 -10.92 5.89
CA MET A 175 -1.64 -12.06 6.79
C MET A 175 -1.29 -13.37 6.07
N ARG A 176 -1.84 -13.61 4.88
CA ARG A 176 -1.53 -14.81 4.09
C ARG A 176 -0.05 -14.86 3.72
N MET A 177 0.56 -13.74 3.32
CA MET A 177 2.01 -13.65 3.11
C MET A 177 2.81 -14.00 4.38
N ALA A 178 2.31 -13.65 5.58
CA ALA A 178 2.98 -13.99 6.82
C ALA A 178 2.87 -15.47 7.19
N PHE A 179 1.80 -16.16 6.75
CA PHE A 179 1.65 -17.61 6.89
C PHE A 179 2.38 -18.41 5.79
N ASP A 180 2.65 -17.80 4.65
CA ASP A 180 3.45 -18.42 3.59
C ASP A 180 4.92 -18.55 4.05
N GLU A 181 5.37 -19.80 4.28
CA GLU A 181 6.74 -20.09 4.74
C GLU A 181 7.79 -19.72 3.69
N ASN A 182 7.43 -19.71 2.42
CA ASN A 182 8.31 -19.28 1.32
C ASN A 182 8.41 -17.77 1.18
N CYS A 183 7.60 -16.99 1.90
CA CYS A 183 7.64 -15.53 1.87
C CYS A 183 8.71 -14.99 2.83
N LYS A 184 9.82 -14.47 2.29
CA LYS A 184 10.89 -13.81 3.06
C LYS A 184 10.51 -12.38 3.37
N ILE A 185 10.19 -12.09 4.64
CA ILE A 185 9.76 -10.77 5.11
C ILE A 185 10.93 -10.02 5.76
N TYR A 186 11.09 -8.73 5.42
CA TYR A 186 12.14 -7.86 5.96
C TYR A 186 11.60 -6.49 6.36
N TYR A 187 12.04 -6.00 7.53
CA TYR A 187 11.79 -4.62 7.98
C TYR A 187 12.97 -3.71 7.63
N PHE A 188 12.73 -2.77 6.75
CA PHE A 188 13.69 -1.76 6.32
C PHE A 188 13.52 -0.48 7.17
N ARG A 189 14.38 -0.26 8.12
CA ARG A 189 14.28 0.78 9.18
C ARG A 189 14.43 2.22 8.65
N LYS A 190 13.68 2.58 7.62
CA LYS A 190 13.60 3.94 7.05
C LYS A 190 12.15 4.23 6.64
N PRO A 191 11.70 5.51 6.71
CA PRO A 191 10.39 5.89 6.20
C PRO A 191 10.36 5.79 4.67
N LEU A 192 9.40 5.01 4.14
CA LEU A 192 9.25 4.76 2.70
C LEU A 192 8.16 5.61 2.07
N SER A 193 7.15 6.02 2.84
CA SER A 193 5.98 6.73 2.34
C SER A 193 5.46 7.77 3.32
N VAL A 194 4.61 8.64 2.80
CA VAL A 194 3.79 9.58 3.57
C VAL A 194 2.32 9.22 3.36
N PHE A 195 1.67 8.70 4.39
CA PHE A 195 0.24 8.45 4.44
C PHE A 195 -0.50 9.76 4.73
N VAL A 196 -1.42 10.16 3.84
CA VAL A 196 -2.09 11.46 3.95
C VAL A 196 -3.50 11.31 4.53
N LYS A 197 -3.70 11.82 5.74
CA LYS A 197 -5.02 11.86 6.41
C LYS A 197 -5.74 13.17 6.11
N HIS A 198 -6.82 13.10 5.34
CA HIS A 198 -7.65 14.24 4.96
C HIS A 198 -9.11 14.15 5.46
N GLY A 199 -9.50 13.01 6.07
CA GLY A 199 -10.83 12.79 6.63
C GLY A 199 -11.92 12.43 5.62
N ASN A 200 -11.53 12.15 4.37
CA ASN A 200 -12.41 11.72 3.28
C ASN A 200 -11.90 10.45 2.59
N SER A 201 -11.04 9.69 3.27
CA SER A 201 -10.55 8.41 2.73
C SER A 201 -11.65 7.34 2.78
N LEU A 202 -11.47 6.28 1.98
CA LEU A 202 -12.40 5.15 1.97
C LEU A 202 -12.58 4.54 3.38
N GLY A 203 -11.49 4.44 4.15
CA GLY A 203 -11.53 3.94 5.53
C GLY A 203 -12.25 4.86 6.50
N ASP A 204 -12.14 6.19 6.33
CA ASP A 204 -12.83 7.17 7.19
C ASP A 204 -14.35 7.09 7.07
N HIS A 205 -14.87 6.76 5.87
CA HIS A 205 -16.32 6.68 5.61
C HIS A 205 -16.91 5.29 5.86
N ASN A 206 -16.08 4.25 6.00
CA ASN A 206 -16.55 2.87 6.09
C ASN A 206 -16.08 2.15 7.37
N GLU A 207 -16.03 2.86 8.50
CA GLU A 207 -15.52 2.30 9.77
C GLU A 207 -16.26 1.02 10.19
N LYS A 208 -17.60 0.97 10.05
CA LYS A 208 -18.40 -0.23 10.36
C LYS A 208 -18.00 -1.41 9.48
N GLN A 209 -17.81 -1.18 8.18
CA GLN A 209 -17.38 -2.21 7.23
C GLN A 209 -15.96 -2.69 7.58
N ALA A 210 -15.05 -1.79 7.91
CA ALA A 210 -13.69 -2.13 8.33
C ALA A 210 -13.68 -3.02 9.59
N ILE A 211 -14.51 -2.68 10.59
CA ILE A 211 -14.69 -3.49 11.81
C ILE A 211 -15.24 -4.86 11.47
N TYR A 212 -16.28 -4.95 10.64
CA TYR A 212 -16.88 -6.20 10.21
C TYR A 212 -15.88 -7.09 9.47
N GLU A 213 -15.23 -6.58 8.43
CA GLU A 213 -14.25 -7.34 7.64
C GLU A 213 -13.06 -7.77 8.50
N THR A 214 -12.55 -6.90 9.37
CA THR A 214 -11.49 -7.25 10.31
C THR A 214 -11.96 -8.34 11.29
N SER A 215 -13.22 -8.35 11.71
CA SER A 215 -13.75 -9.41 12.59
C SER A 215 -13.81 -10.78 11.92
N ILE A 216 -14.08 -10.82 10.60
CA ILE A 216 -14.03 -12.05 9.80
C ILE A 216 -12.61 -12.61 9.75
N LEU A 217 -11.61 -11.74 9.57
CA LEU A 217 -10.19 -12.11 9.58
C LEU A 217 -9.73 -12.60 10.96
N LEU A 218 -10.37 -12.07 12.01
CA LEU A 218 -10.02 -12.29 13.40
C LEU A 218 -10.76 -13.48 14.04
N GLY A 219 -11.03 -14.56 13.34
CA GLY A 219 -11.21 -15.86 14.02
C GLY A 219 -10.07 -16.15 15.01
N ILE A 220 -9.02 -15.32 14.99
CA ILE A 220 -7.90 -15.24 15.93
C ILE A 220 -8.22 -14.15 16.96
N LYS A 221 -8.52 -14.52 18.20
CA LYS A 221 -8.78 -13.55 19.29
C LYS A 221 -7.53 -12.70 19.56
N ARG A 222 -7.63 -11.39 19.26
CA ARG A 222 -6.63 -10.40 19.75
C ARG A 222 -6.79 -10.26 21.25
N THR A 223 -5.70 -10.44 21.97
CA THR A 223 -5.67 -10.20 23.42
C THR A 223 -5.23 -8.78 23.73
N LEU A 224 -5.52 -8.29 24.93
CA LEU A 224 -4.96 -7.01 25.44
C LEU A 224 -3.43 -7.08 25.48
N PHE A 225 -2.88 -8.25 25.73
CA PHE A 225 -1.44 -8.50 25.71
C PHE A 225 -0.83 -8.27 24.32
N ASP A 226 -1.49 -8.71 23.22
CA ASP A 226 -1.02 -8.48 21.86
C ASP A 226 -0.93 -6.96 21.56
N LYS A 227 -1.89 -6.16 22.03
CA LYS A 227 -1.87 -4.70 21.87
C LYS A 227 -0.75 -4.03 22.68
N TYR A 228 -0.53 -4.51 23.90
CA TYR A 228 0.56 -4.01 24.76
C TYR A 228 1.92 -4.36 24.15
N LEU A 229 2.12 -5.60 23.76
CA LEU A 229 3.34 -6.08 23.11
C LEU A 229 3.63 -5.31 21.82
N PHE A 230 2.61 -5.04 21.01
CA PHE A 230 2.75 -4.23 19.79
C PHE A 230 3.29 -2.83 20.08
N ARG A 231 2.78 -2.16 21.13
CA ARG A 231 3.26 -0.83 21.52
C ARG A 231 4.68 -0.88 22.05
N LEU A 232 4.99 -1.86 22.89
CA LEU A 232 6.31 -2.00 23.52
C LEU A 232 7.40 -2.30 22.47
N THR A 233 7.14 -3.17 21.51
CA THR A 233 8.14 -3.62 20.52
C THR A 233 8.26 -2.70 19.30
N ARG A 234 7.41 -1.69 19.16
CA ARG A 234 7.45 -0.75 18.03
C ARG A 234 8.73 0.09 17.98
N TYR A 235 9.41 0.24 19.10
CA TYR A 235 10.62 1.08 19.24
C TYR A 235 11.91 0.27 19.36
N LEU A 236 11.86 -1.06 19.24
CA LEU A 236 13.03 -1.95 19.11
C LEU A 236 13.60 -1.88 17.69
#